data_ac28489e6c9857df10510ad7ea448fc0
#
_entry.id   ac28489e6c9857df10510ad7ea448fc0
#
_cell.length_a   1.000
_cell.length_b   1.000
_cell.length_c   1.000
_cell.angle_alpha   90.00
_cell.angle_beta   90.00
_cell.angle_gamma   90.00
#
_symmetry.space_group_name_H-M   'P 1'
#
loop_
_entity.id
_entity.type
_entity.pdbx_description
1 polymer ?
#
loop_
_entity_poly.entity_id
_entity_poly.type
_entity_poly.pdbx_seq_one_letter_code
_entity_poly.pdbx_strand_id
1 'polypeptide(L)'
;VTSILALTPRLGVNITTFSNSAWIDTFPFQVAGAAAGYPGPGNVGLAAVTVLSVAQQTPLGTHQVEVVEVVAGEAPRFTVHAPDGTMTGIGRTGSTIVAGGIGFTLTEGGKPLVVGDTFLLGVTPAPRDITGWGFALMLRREVDPDTVCLSASTGAGTIANGGVTGQAGMRVQLATMRALAPDTYLYDLIAFAEGYDVLAYAGTLRHVQGITVRAS
;
A
#
# COMPACT_ATOMS: atom_id res chain seq x y z
N VAL A 1 16.30 7.56 -4.49
CA VAL A 1 15.65 7.45 -3.16
C VAL A 1 14.24 7.98 -3.29
N THR A 2 13.25 7.18 -2.89
CA THR A 2 11.84 7.60 -2.92
C THR A 2 11.58 8.53 -1.74
N SER A 3 11.05 9.74 -1.98
CA SER A 3 10.78 10.70 -0.92
C SER A 3 9.81 10.14 0.13
N ILE A 4 10.13 10.33 1.41
CA ILE A 4 9.27 9.93 2.54
C ILE A 4 7.93 10.66 2.51
N LEU A 5 7.86 11.88 1.95
CA LEU A 5 6.65 12.69 1.84
C LEU A 5 5.54 12.05 0.99
N ALA A 6 5.88 11.09 0.11
CA ALA A 6 4.90 10.34 -0.67
C ALA A 6 4.39 9.07 0.06
N LEU A 7 4.64 8.93 1.35
CA LEU A 7 4.12 7.83 2.15
C LEU A 7 2.65 8.06 2.51
N THR A 8 1.80 7.09 2.18
CA THR A 8 0.40 7.07 2.63
C THR A 8 0.30 6.24 3.91
N PRO A 9 -0.17 6.81 5.03
CA PRO A 9 -0.31 6.07 6.29
C PRO A 9 -1.26 4.87 6.17
N ARG A 10 -0.92 3.76 6.82
CA ARG A 10 -1.83 2.62 7.01
C ARG A 10 -2.46 2.72 8.39
N LEU A 11 -3.75 3.02 8.42
CA LEU A 11 -4.53 3.20 9.65
C LEU A 11 -5.36 1.96 9.97
N GLY A 12 -5.69 1.76 11.25
CA GLY A 12 -6.56 0.67 11.70
C GLY A 12 -5.91 -0.72 11.63
N VAL A 13 -4.58 -0.81 11.60
CA VAL A 13 -3.86 -2.09 11.61
C VAL A 13 -3.85 -2.66 13.02
N ASN A 14 -4.55 -3.79 13.22
CA ASN A 14 -4.67 -4.44 14.52
C ASN A 14 -3.65 -5.56 14.69
N ILE A 15 -2.91 -5.56 15.79
CA ILE A 15 -1.86 -6.53 16.12
C ILE A 15 -2.26 -7.27 17.40
N THR A 16 -1.93 -8.57 17.47
CA THR A 16 -2.05 -9.34 18.71
C THR A 16 -0.70 -9.90 19.12
N THR A 17 -0.30 -9.68 20.37
CA THR A 17 0.94 -10.18 20.95
C THR A 17 0.68 -10.94 22.26
N PHE A 18 1.69 -11.69 22.73
CA PHE A 18 1.57 -12.54 23.94
C PHE A 18 2.72 -12.30 24.89
N SER A 19 2.44 -12.33 26.20
CA SER A 19 3.44 -12.12 27.25
C SER A 19 4.49 -13.25 27.33
N ASN A 20 4.21 -14.42 26.77
CA ASN A 20 5.11 -15.57 26.76
C ASN A 20 5.94 -15.73 25.46
N SER A 21 5.91 -14.77 24.56
CA SER A 21 6.70 -14.75 23.31
C SER A 21 7.35 -13.38 23.08
N ALA A 22 8.49 -13.37 22.40
CA ALA A 22 9.01 -12.13 21.81
C ALA A 22 8.04 -11.61 20.76
N TRP A 23 7.94 -10.29 20.59
CA TRP A 23 7.20 -9.71 19.50
C TRP A 23 8.11 -9.57 18.29
N ILE A 24 7.83 -10.36 17.26
CA ILE A 24 8.51 -10.31 15.96
C ILE A 24 7.45 -10.03 14.92
N ASP A 25 7.60 -8.93 14.20
CA ASP A 25 6.67 -8.50 13.17
C ASP A 25 7.39 -7.79 12.02
N THR A 26 6.68 -7.56 10.93
CA THR A 26 7.22 -6.87 9.76
C THR A 26 6.19 -5.89 9.22
N PHE A 27 6.60 -4.64 9.06
CA PHE A 27 5.81 -3.57 8.47
C PHE A 27 6.23 -3.37 7.02
N PRO A 28 5.41 -3.81 6.03
CA PRO A 28 5.76 -3.67 4.61
C PRO A 28 5.46 -2.27 4.08
N PHE A 29 6.43 -1.67 3.42
CA PHE A 29 6.32 -0.43 2.66
C PHE A 29 6.27 -0.77 1.17
N GLN A 30 5.24 -0.31 0.49
CA GLN A 30 4.97 -0.66 -0.90
C GLN A 30 4.69 0.58 -1.75
N VAL A 31 5.01 0.46 -3.03
CA VAL A 31 4.66 1.41 -4.10
C VAL A 31 3.98 0.64 -5.23
N ALA A 32 3.41 1.35 -6.19
CA ALA A 32 3.00 0.72 -7.43
C ALA A 32 4.24 0.19 -8.18
N GLY A 33 4.20 -1.09 -8.55
CA GLY A 33 5.25 -1.75 -9.32
C GLY A 33 4.90 -1.80 -10.81
N ALA A 34 4.35 -2.92 -11.25
CA ALA A 34 3.92 -3.12 -12.63
C ALA A 34 2.41 -3.00 -12.76
N ALA A 35 1.93 -2.68 -13.97
CA ALA A 35 0.53 -2.85 -14.33
C ALA A 35 0.39 -3.75 -15.56
N ALA A 36 -0.71 -4.50 -15.60
CA ALA A 36 -1.11 -5.31 -16.75
C ALA A 36 -2.53 -4.97 -17.15
N GLY A 37 -2.78 -4.89 -18.46
CA GLY A 37 -4.09 -4.63 -19.04
C GLY A 37 -4.74 -5.89 -19.58
N TYR A 38 -6.03 -6.07 -19.34
CA TYR A 38 -6.83 -7.18 -19.86
C TYR A 38 -8.28 -6.77 -20.10
N PRO A 39 -9.00 -7.43 -21.02
CA PRO A 39 -10.40 -7.12 -21.27
C PRO A 39 -11.26 -7.46 -20.05
N GLY A 40 -12.27 -6.64 -19.78
CA GLY A 40 -13.29 -6.90 -18.79
C GLY A 40 -14.26 -8.01 -19.24
N PRO A 41 -15.01 -8.58 -18.29
CA PRO A 41 -16.00 -9.60 -18.62
C PRO A 41 -17.16 -9.00 -19.42
N GLY A 42 -17.66 -9.75 -20.40
CA GLY A 42 -18.85 -9.37 -21.18
C GLY A 42 -18.60 -8.38 -22.31
N ASN A 43 -17.36 -8.03 -22.62
CA ASN A 43 -17.03 -7.17 -23.75
C ASN A 43 -17.58 -7.74 -25.08
N VAL A 44 -18.14 -6.87 -25.91
CA VAL A 44 -18.59 -7.17 -27.25
C VAL A 44 -17.49 -6.91 -28.27
N GLY A 45 -16.80 -5.78 -28.14
CA GLY A 45 -15.67 -5.42 -28.98
C GLY A 45 -14.36 -6.05 -28.55
N LEU A 46 -13.33 -5.90 -29.36
CA LEU A 46 -11.96 -6.36 -29.05
C LEU A 46 -11.00 -5.19 -29.07
N ALA A 47 -10.18 -5.07 -28.03
CA ALA A 47 -9.05 -4.15 -28.00
C ALA A 47 -7.92 -4.72 -27.15
N ALA A 48 -6.71 -4.25 -27.42
CA ALA A 48 -5.53 -4.54 -26.63
C ALA A 48 -5.17 -3.32 -25.77
N VAL A 49 -4.84 -3.55 -24.52
CA VAL A 49 -4.29 -2.54 -23.61
C VAL A 49 -2.79 -2.73 -23.52
N THR A 50 -2.03 -1.71 -23.92
CA THR A 50 -0.57 -1.70 -23.76
C THR A 50 -0.19 -0.69 -22.68
N VAL A 51 0.30 -1.19 -21.53
CA VAL A 51 0.81 -0.34 -20.45
C VAL A 51 2.23 0.09 -20.77
N LEU A 52 2.51 1.38 -20.66
CA LEU A 52 3.78 2.02 -21.00
C LEU A 52 4.54 2.48 -19.75
N SER A 53 3.83 2.93 -18.72
CA SER A 53 4.44 3.42 -17.47
C SER A 53 3.47 3.32 -16.29
N VAL A 54 4.02 3.23 -15.08
CA VAL A 54 3.28 3.29 -13.82
C VAL A 54 4.05 4.20 -12.88
N ALA A 55 3.38 5.24 -12.37
CA ALA A 55 3.97 6.10 -11.35
C ALA A 55 3.93 5.40 -9.98
N GLN A 56 4.95 5.62 -9.14
CA GLN A 56 5.06 4.94 -7.83
C GLN A 56 3.88 5.20 -6.89
N GLN A 57 3.24 6.37 -7.00
CA GLN A 57 2.06 6.77 -6.21
C GLN A 57 0.73 6.29 -6.79
N THR A 58 0.73 5.56 -7.90
CA THR A 58 -0.50 5.00 -8.48
C THR A 58 -1.23 4.13 -7.45
N PRO A 59 -2.55 4.31 -7.24
CA PRO A 59 -3.31 3.45 -6.36
C PRO A 59 -3.18 1.97 -6.75
N LEU A 60 -2.88 1.12 -5.75
CA LEU A 60 -2.81 -0.33 -5.95
C LEU A 60 -4.20 -0.91 -6.17
N GLY A 61 -4.29 -1.95 -6.99
CA GLY A 61 -5.54 -2.64 -7.30
C GLY A 61 -5.94 -2.52 -8.76
N THR A 62 -7.23 -2.67 -9.04
CA THR A 62 -7.76 -2.70 -10.41
C THR A 62 -8.37 -1.35 -10.76
N HIS A 63 -7.77 -0.68 -11.75
CA HIS A 63 -8.36 0.49 -12.42
C HIS A 63 -9.24 0.00 -13.57
N GLN A 64 -10.33 0.71 -13.83
CA GLN A 64 -11.27 0.38 -14.90
C GLN A 64 -11.21 1.41 -16.02
N VAL A 65 -11.15 0.94 -17.24
CA VAL A 65 -11.32 1.72 -18.47
C VAL A 65 -12.68 1.34 -19.06
N GLU A 66 -13.56 2.31 -19.29
CA GLU A 66 -14.90 2.06 -19.83
C GLU A 66 -15.13 2.88 -21.09
N VAL A 67 -15.57 2.22 -22.17
CA VAL A 67 -15.94 2.88 -23.42
C VAL A 67 -17.29 3.58 -23.24
N VAL A 68 -17.28 4.90 -23.35
CA VAL A 68 -18.46 5.74 -23.08
C VAL A 68 -19.08 6.35 -24.32
N GLU A 69 -18.35 6.36 -25.46
CA GLU A 69 -18.83 6.96 -26.69
C GLU A 69 -18.20 6.26 -27.91
N VAL A 70 -19.01 5.91 -28.87
CA VAL A 70 -18.59 5.38 -30.18
C VAL A 70 -19.36 6.11 -31.28
N VAL A 71 -18.64 6.87 -32.11
CA VAL A 71 -19.15 7.63 -33.23
C VAL A 71 -18.54 7.09 -34.53
N ALA A 72 -19.34 6.88 -35.56
CA ALA A 72 -18.84 6.36 -36.81
C ALA A 72 -17.78 7.29 -37.43
N GLY A 73 -16.61 6.72 -37.76
CA GLY A 73 -15.49 7.46 -38.34
C GLY A 73 -14.60 8.18 -37.31
N GLU A 74 -14.93 8.11 -36.04
CA GLU A 74 -14.09 8.62 -34.94
C GLU A 74 -13.55 7.49 -34.06
N ALA A 75 -12.36 7.73 -33.43
CA ALA A 75 -11.82 6.84 -32.44
C ALA A 75 -12.72 6.81 -31.19
N PRO A 76 -13.16 5.63 -30.70
CA PRO A 76 -13.95 5.48 -29.48
C PRO A 76 -13.36 6.21 -28.30
N ARG A 77 -14.23 6.85 -27.51
CA ARG A 77 -13.87 7.58 -26.28
C ARG A 77 -14.12 6.70 -25.06
N PHE A 78 -13.21 6.78 -24.11
CA PHE A 78 -13.30 6.03 -22.85
C PHE A 78 -12.99 6.91 -21.63
N THR A 79 -13.48 6.50 -20.49
CA THR A 79 -13.13 7.03 -19.15
C THR A 79 -12.24 6.05 -18.42
N VAL A 80 -11.45 6.56 -17.45
CA VAL A 80 -10.59 5.76 -16.57
C VAL A 80 -10.97 6.04 -15.14
N HIS A 81 -11.19 4.97 -14.37
CA HIS A 81 -11.53 5.02 -12.96
C HIS A 81 -10.47 4.33 -12.12
N ALA A 82 -10.11 4.93 -10.98
CA ALA A 82 -9.26 4.33 -9.97
C ALA A 82 -10.00 3.19 -9.23
N PRO A 83 -9.31 2.37 -8.42
CA PRO A 83 -9.93 1.27 -7.68
C PRO A 83 -11.06 1.69 -6.72
N ASP A 84 -11.07 2.94 -6.27
CA ASP A 84 -12.14 3.53 -5.44
C ASP A 84 -13.34 4.07 -6.25
N GLY A 85 -13.33 3.91 -7.59
CA GLY A 85 -14.34 4.41 -8.50
C GLY A 85 -14.16 5.88 -8.95
N THR A 86 -13.17 6.59 -8.41
CA THR A 86 -12.90 7.98 -8.83
C THR A 86 -12.45 8.04 -10.28
N MET A 87 -13.09 8.88 -11.09
CA MET A 87 -12.67 9.11 -12.48
C MET A 87 -11.34 9.88 -12.49
N THR A 88 -10.33 9.29 -13.14
CA THR A 88 -8.96 9.82 -13.19
C THR A 88 -8.54 10.33 -14.55
N GLY A 89 -9.32 10.04 -15.59
CA GLY A 89 -9.00 10.52 -16.94
C GLY A 89 -10.01 10.11 -18.01
N ILE A 90 -9.79 10.69 -19.18
CA ILE A 90 -10.58 10.45 -20.40
C ILE A 90 -9.58 10.29 -21.55
N GLY A 91 -9.84 9.38 -22.47
CA GLY A 91 -9.01 9.15 -23.64
C GLY A 91 -9.79 8.71 -24.86
N ARG A 92 -9.07 8.56 -25.98
CA ARG A 92 -9.55 7.93 -27.21
C ARG A 92 -8.64 6.78 -27.59
N THR A 93 -9.22 5.74 -28.24
CA THR A 93 -8.43 4.62 -28.74
C THR A 93 -7.33 5.07 -29.71
N GLY A 94 -6.22 4.32 -29.77
CA GLY A 94 -5.07 4.64 -30.59
C GLY A 94 -4.16 5.74 -30.04
N SER A 95 -4.59 6.47 -29.01
CA SER A 95 -3.78 7.53 -28.37
C SER A 95 -3.19 7.05 -27.05
N THR A 96 -1.95 7.46 -26.76
CA THR A 96 -1.36 7.28 -25.42
C THR A 96 -1.94 8.30 -24.46
N ILE A 97 -2.42 7.84 -23.31
CA ILE A 97 -2.89 8.70 -22.23
C ILE A 97 -2.17 8.38 -20.93
N VAL A 98 -2.18 9.32 -19.99
CA VAL A 98 -1.79 9.11 -18.59
C VAL A 98 -3.00 9.43 -17.72
N ALA A 99 -3.52 8.43 -17.03
CA ALA A 99 -4.67 8.56 -16.14
C ALA A 99 -4.46 7.74 -14.87
N GLY A 100 -4.74 8.32 -13.70
CA GLY A 100 -4.55 7.69 -12.40
C GLY A 100 -3.11 7.25 -12.12
N GLY A 101 -2.12 7.85 -12.79
CA GLY A 101 -0.70 7.48 -12.67
C GLY A 101 -0.27 6.35 -13.62
N ILE A 102 -1.15 5.84 -14.50
CA ILE A 102 -0.85 4.79 -15.47
C ILE A 102 -0.79 5.41 -16.86
N GLY A 103 0.35 5.26 -17.55
CA GLY A 103 0.50 5.57 -18.98
C GLY A 103 0.17 4.33 -19.81
N PHE A 104 -0.82 4.41 -20.71
CA PHE A 104 -1.21 3.29 -21.53
C PHE A 104 -1.85 3.72 -22.87
N THR A 105 -1.98 2.77 -23.78
CA THR A 105 -2.72 2.90 -25.04
C THR A 105 -3.78 1.80 -25.12
N LEU A 106 -5.01 2.14 -25.51
CA LEU A 106 -6.07 1.20 -25.88
C LEU A 106 -6.16 1.15 -27.41
N THR A 107 -5.80 0.01 -27.99
CA THR A 107 -5.77 -0.19 -29.44
C THR A 107 -6.90 -1.13 -29.87
N GLU A 108 -7.76 -0.67 -30.77
CA GLU A 108 -8.85 -1.48 -31.31
C GLU A 108 -8.34 -2.73 -32.04
N GLY A 109 -9.06 -3.84 -31.89
CA GLY A 109 -8.79 -5.12 -32.52
C GLY A 109 -9.71 -5.35 -33.75
N GLY A 110 -9.84 -6.63 -34.12
CA GLY A 110 -10.63 -7.04 -35.29
C GLY A 110 -12.16 -6.95 -35.15
N LYS A 111 -12.67 -6.60 -33.97
CA LYS A 111 -14.09 -6.38 -33.68
C LYS A 111 -14.30 -5.01 -33.04
N PRO A 112 -15.14 -4.13 -33.64
CA PRO A 112 -15.36 -2.79 -33.16
C PRO A 112 -15.81 -2.76 -31.68
N LEU A 113 -15.33 -1.76 -30.95
CA LEU A 113 -15.78 -1.49 -29.58
C LEU A 113 -17.23 -0.95 -29.59
N VAL A 114 -17.94 -1.23 -28.50
CA VAL A 114 -19.25 -0.68 -28.21
C VAL A 114 -19.25 0.03 -26.85
N VAL A 115 -20.21 0.93 -26.66
CA VAL A 115 -20.40 1.60 -25.35
C VAL A 115 -20.70 0.53 -24.28
N GLY A 116 -20.01 0.62 -23.16
CA GLY A 116 -20.06 -0.34 -22.06
C GLY A 116 -18.98 -1.42 -22.12
N ASP A 117 -18.19 -1.54 -23.20
CA ASP A 117 -16.99 -2.39 -23.17
C ASP A 117 -16.01 -1.86 -22.12
N THR A 118 -15.45 -2.77 -21.33
CA THR A 118 -14.56 -2.43 -20.22
C THR A 118 -13.20 -3.10 -20.34
N PHE A 119 -12.15 -2.43 -19.85
CA PHE A 119 -10.81 -2.99 -19.76
C PHE A 119 -10.29 -2.72 -18.36
N LEU A 120 -9.52 -3.66 -17.82
CA LEU A 120 -9.02 -3.63 -16.46
C LEU A 120 -7.50 -3.45 -16.49
N LEU A 121 -6.99 -2.52 -15.67
CA LEU A 121 -5.57 -2.28 -15.46
C LEU A 121 -5.22 -2.69 -14.04
N GLY A 122 -4.67 -3.88 -13.88
CA GLY A 122 -4.26 -4.41 -12.57
C GLY A 122 -2.90 -3.87 -12.17
N VAL A 123 -2.84 -3.02 -11.13
CA VAL A 123 -1.59 -2.49 -10.57
C VAL A 123 -1.15 -3.34 -9.39
N THR A 124 0.02 -3.98 -9.52
CA THR A 124 0.60 -4.83 -8.48
C THR A 124 1.57 -4.05 -7.59
N PRO A 125 1.67 -4.40 -6.28
CA PRO A 125 2.62 -3.77 -5.39
C PRO A 125 4.07 -4.19 -5.71
N ALA A 126 5.01 -3.26 -5.48
CA ALA A 126 6.43 -3.53 -5.41
C ALA A 126 6.99 -3.01 -4.08
N PRO A 127 8.10 -3.57 -3.56
CA PRO A 127 8.78 -3.02 -2.40
C PRO A 127 9.18 -1.57 -2.63
N ARG A 128 8.95 -0.72 -1.62
CA ARG A 128 9.48 0.64 -1.59
C ARG A 128 10.90 0.60 -1.07
N ASP A 129 11.84 1.25 -1.73
CA ASP A 129 13.18 1.47 -1.16
C ASP A 129 13.08 2.45 0.01
N ILE A 130 13.36 1.94 1.22
CA ILE A 130 13.38 2.68 2.49
C ILE A 130 14.80 2.86 3.02
N THR A 131 15.82 2.67 2.18
CA THR A 131 17.23 2.85 2.55
C THR A 131 17.44 4.25 3.13
N GLY A 132 18.09 4.31 4.28
CA GLY A 132 18.36 5.56 5.00
C GLY A 132 17.20 6.10 5.85
N TRP A 133 16.02 5.44 5.84
CA TRP A 133 14.94 5.82 6.74
C TRP A 133 15.18 5.29 8.16
N GLY A 134 14.76 6.05 9.14
CA GLY A 134 14.64 5.61 10.52
C GLY A 134 13.18 5.32 10.88
N PHE A 135 12.97 4.55 11.95
CA PHE A 135 11.64 4.17 12.44
C PHE A 135 11.59 4.28 13.95
N ALA A 136 10.45 4.75 14.46
CA ALA A 136 10.12 4.73 15.89
C ALA A 136 8.66 4.29 16.07
N LEU A 137 8.44 3.36 17.00
CA LEU A 137 7.11 2.88 17.38
C LEU A 137 6.92 3.10 18.88
N MET A 138 5.74 3.54 19.25
CA MET A 138 5.34 3.70 20.66
C MET A 138 4.00 3.03 20.91
N LEU A 139 3.88 2.36 22.06
CA LEU A 139 2.63 1.86 22.62
C LEU A 139 2.17 2.74 23.77
N ARG A 140 0.89 3.09 23.80
CA ARG A 140 0.24 3.87 24.85
C ARG A 140 -1.13 3.26 25.16
N ARG A 141 -1.62 3.42 26.40
CA ARG A 141 -3.00 3.03 26.74
C ARG A 141 -4.02 4.03 26.23
N GLU A 142 -3.64 5.29 26.22
CA GLU A 142 -4.48 6.43 25.83
C GLU A 142 -3.66 7.37 24.93
N VAL A 143 -4.30 8.36 24.33
CA VAL A 143 -3.64 9.41 23.54
C VAL A 143 -2.93 10.42 24.44
N ASP A 144 -2.43 10.00 25.60
CA ASP A 144 -1.67 10.81 26.51
C ASP A 144 -0.17 10.76 26.16
N PRO A 145 0.49 11.91 25.88
CA PRO A 145 1.90 11.94 25.51
C PRO A 145 2.85 11.44 26.59
N ASP A 146 2.45 11.48 27.87
CA ASP A 146 3.37 11.24 29.00
C ASP A 146 3.50 9.76 29.39
N THR A 147 2.62 8.87 28.90
CA THR A 147 2.60 7.46 29.32
C THR A 147 2.95 6.50 28.18
N VAL A 148 4.25 6.37 27.88
CA VAL A 148 4.75 5.36 26.94
C VAL A 148 4.91 4.01 27.66
N CYS A 149 4.16 3.01 27.25
CA CYS A 149 4.20 1.65 27.82
C CYS A 149 5.32 0.80 27.20
N LEU A 150 5.62 1.02 25.93
CA LEU A 150 6.72 0.38 25.20
C LEU A 150 7.17 1.28 24.06
N SER A 151 8.48 1.34 23.81
CA SER A 151 9.06 1.99 22.64
C SER A 151 9.99 1.03 21.90
N ALA A 152 10.02 1.15 20.57
CA ALA A 152 10.93 0.46 19.68
C ALA A 152 11.44 1.42 18.60
N SER A 153 12.70 1.30 18.20
CA SER A 153 13.26 2.17 17.16
C SER A 153 14.44 1.54 16.45
N THR A 154 14.77 2.10 15.28
CA THR A 154 16.02 1.77 14.57
C THR A 154 17.25 2.16 15.38
N GLY A 155 17.20 3.29 16.09
CA GLY A 155 18.30 3.75 16.96
C GLY A 155 18.58 2.81 18.14
N ALA A 156 17.54 2.18 18.70
CA ALA A 156 17.66 1.18 19.76
C ALA A 156 17.95 -0.24 19.24
N GLY A 157 17.98 -0.45 17.91
CA GLY A 157 18.18 -1.75 17.30
C GLY A 157 16.99 -2.72 17.44
N THR A 158 15.83 -2.24 17.90
CA THR A 158 14.60 -3.03 18.05
C THR A 158 13.76 -3.01 16.76
N ILE A 159 14.05 -2.10 15.84
CA ILE A 159 13.51 -2.09 14.47
C ILE A 159 14.69 -2.14 13.50
N ALA A 160 14.70 -3.11 12.61
CA ALA A 160 15.66 -3.25 11.53
C ALA A 160 15.09 -2.66 10.24
N ASN A 161 15.84 -1.77 9.58
CA ASN A 161 15.49 -1.26 8.26
C ASN A 161 16.00 -2.23 7.19
N GLY A 162 15.09 -2.81 6.39
CA GLY A 162 15.41 -3.76 5.31
C GLY A 162 15.78 -3.10 3.97
N GLY A 163 15.90 -1.77 3.92
CA GLY A 163 16.34 -1.03 2.73
C GLY A 163 15.47 -1.29 1.51
N VAL A 164 16.08 -1.79 0.44
CA VAL A 164 15.41 -2.08 -0.85
C VAL A 164 14.32 -3.15 -0.76
N THR A 165 14.27 -3.95 0.31
CA THR A 165 13.17 -4.93 0.50
C THR A 165 11.87 -4.28 0.93
N GLY A 166 11.88 -3.00 1.28
CA GLY A 166 10.70 -2.26 1.71
C GLY A 166 10.10 -2.79 3.01
N GLN A 167 10.90 -3.34 3.92
CA GLN A 167 10.41 -3.94 5.16
C GLN A 167 11.09 -3.32 6.38
N ALA A 168 10.30 -2.86 7.36
CA ALA A 168 10.79 -2.55 8.69
C ALA A 168 10.47 -3.73 9.61
N GLY A 169 11.50 -4.49 9.97
CA GLY A 169 11.39 -5.68 10.83
C GLY A 169 11.51 -5.31 12.30
N MET A 170 10.49 -5.60 13.12
CA MET A 170 10.52 -5.33 14.55
C MET A 170 10.83 -6.58 15.35
N ARG A 171 11.64 -6.41 16.39
CA ARG A 171 11.99 -7.47 17.35
C ARG A 171 12.04 -6.90 18.77
N VAL A 172 11.03 -7.19 19.55
CA VAL A 172 10.99 -6.87 21.00
C VAL A 172 11.24 -8.14 21.79
N GLN A 173 12.18 -8.05 22.74
CA GLN A 173 12.63 -9.18 23.55
C GLN A 173 11.50 -9.74 24.43
N LEU A 174 11.55 -11.05 24.71
CA LEU A 174 10.61 -11.73 25.59
C LEU A 174 10.50 -11.09 26.98
N ALA A 175 11.63 -10.65 27.54
CA ALA A 175 11.65 -10.00 28.87
C ALA A 175 10.80 -8.73 28.88
N THR A 176 10.89 -7.91 27.84
CA THR A 176 10.08 -6.69 27.67
C THR A 176 8.59 -7.03 27.50
N MET A 177 8.27 -8.05 26.68
CA MET A 177 6.89 -8.49 26.50
C MET A 177 6.26 -9.07 27.77
N ARG A 178 7.05 -9.73 28.62
CA ARG A 178 6.59 -10.21 29.94
C ARG A 178 6.31 -9.08 30.93
N ALA A 179 7.03 -7.97 30.81
CA ALA A 179 6.85 -6.80 31.66
C ALA A 179 5.65 -5.93 31.25
N LEU A 180 5.20 -6.06 29.98
CA LEU A 180 4.03 -5.35 29.49
C LEU A 180 2.76 -5.99 30.08
N ALA A 181 1.90 -5.20 30.70
CA ALA A 181 0.64 -5.71 31.25
C ALA A 181 -0.31 -6.15 30.13
N PRO A 182 -1.08 -7.24 30.31
CA PRO A 182 -2.14 -7.61 29.36
C PRO A 182 -3.18 -6.51 29.26
N ASP A 183 -3.37 -5.97 28.05
CA ASP A 183 -4.26 -4.84 27.77
C ASP A 183 -4.43 -4.62 26.25
N THR A 184 -5.25 -3.63 25.87
CA THR A 184 -5.30 -3.08 24.52
C THR A 184 -4.60 -1.72 24.50
N TYR A 185 -3.61 -1.59 23.65
CA TYR A 185 -2.79 -0.39 23.51
C TYR A 185 -3.07 0.28 22.17
N LEU A 186 -2.97 1.58 22.09
CA LEU A 186 -2.80 2.34 20.85
C LEU A 186 -1.33 2.30 20.45
N TYR A 187 -1.06 2.20 19.16
CA TYR A 187 0.29 2.34 18.64
C TYR A 187 0.35 3.22 17.41
N ASP A 188 1.48 3.86 17.24
CA ASP A 188 1.91 4.48 16.00
C ASP A 188 3.34 4.04 15.65
N LEU A 189 3.61 3.92 14.35
CA LEU A 189 4.93 3.77 13.77
C LEU A 189 5.20 4.99 12.91
N ILE A 190 6.17 5.78 13.32
CA ILE A 190 6.67 6.94 12.59
C ILE A 190 7.88 6.51 11.74
N ALA A 191 7.89 6.86 10.47
CA ALA A 191 9.06 6.83 9.62
C ALA A 191 9.68 8.22 9.56
N PHE A 192 11.01 8.31 9.62
CA PHE A 192 11.70 9.58 9.53
C PHE A 192 12.90 9.52 8.58
N ALA A 193 13.02 10.53 7.72
CA ALA A 193 14.13 10.72 6.80
C ALA A 193 14.13 12.17 6.29
N GLU A 194 15.28 12.66 5.84
CA GLU A 194 15.40 13.96 5.17
C GLU A 194 14.87 15.15 6.02
N GLY A 195 14.84 15.00 7.35
CA GLY A 195 14.33 16.03 8.27
C GLY A 195 12.80 16.05 8.42
N TYR A 196 12.10 15.04 7.92
CA TYR A 196 10.65 14.89 8.05
C TYR A 196 10.30 13.64 8.86
N ASP A 197 9.26 13.76 9.69
CA ASP A 197 8.61 12.67 10.40
C ASP A 197 7.23 12.44 9.79
N VAL A 198 6.97 11.21 9.36
CA VAL A 198 5.71 10.85 8.70
C VAL A 198 5.10 9.64 9.38
N LEU A 199 3.81 9.72 9.75
CA LEU A 199 3.07 8.58 10.25
C LEU A 199 3.02 7.48 9.17
N ALA A 200 3.51 6.29 9.50
CA ALA A 200 3.54 5.15 8.59
C ALA A 200 2.41 4.16 8.88
N TYR A 201 2.24 3.79 10.15
CA TYR A 201 1.20 2.88 10.62
C TYR A 201 0.60 3.39 11.92
N ALA A 202 -0.70 3.16 12.12
CA ALA A 202 -1.37 3.36 13.39
C ALA A 202 -2.49 2.34 13.58
N GLY A 203 -2.77 1.99 14.83
CA GLY A 203 -3.83 1.06 15.16
C GLY A 203 -3.83 0.64 16.61
N THR A 204 -4.38 -0.56 16.87
CA THR A 204 -4.43 -1.13 18.20
C THR A 204 -3.54 -2.37 18.31
N LEU A 205 -2.90 -2.52 19.46
CA LEU A 205 -2.18 -3.73 19.83
C LEU A 205 -2.86 -4.37 21.05
N ARG A 206 -3.40 -5.57 20.88
CA ARG A 206 -3.91 -6.38 21.97
C ARG A 206 -2.80 -7.26 22.53
N HIS A 207 -2.37 -6.98 23.76
CA HIS A 207 -1.41 -7.82 24.49
C HIS A 207 -2.16 -8.80 25.41
N VAL A 208 -1.91 -10.09 25.23
CA VAL A 208 -2.65 -11.15 25.92
C VAL A 208 -1.71 -11.93 26.85
N GLN A 209 -2.20 -12.34 28.02
CA GLN A 209 -1.48 -13.23 28.91
C GLN A 209 -1.23 -14.58 28.23
N GLY A 210 0.01 -14.95 28.04
CA GLY A 210 0.38 -16.28 27.56
C GLY A 210 0.26 -17.34 28.65
N ILE A 211 -0.25 -18.51 28.29
CA ILE A 211 -0.51 -19.63 29.23
C ILE A 211 0.73 -20.51 29.37
N THR A 212 1.50 -20.72 28.30
CA THR A 212 2.64 -21.63 28.30
C THR A 212 3.93 -20.88 28.67
N VAL A 213 4.64 -21.38 29.66
CA VAL A 213 5.97 -20.90 30.04
C VAL A 213 6.98 -22.00 29.73
N ARG A 214 8.06 -21.66 29.01
CA ARG A 214 9.17 -22.61 28.80
C ARG A 214 9.80 -22.93 30.15
N ALA A 215 9.88 -24.22 30.50
CA ALA A 215 10.68 -24.67 31.62
C ALA A 215 12.16 -24.28 31.39
N SER A 216 12.79 -23.69 32.41
CA SER A 216 14.22 -23.33 32.42
C SER A 216 15.08 -24.54 32.64
#